data_7ecfa65a5a585b8b271d146637437e8b
#
_entry.id   7ecfa65a5a585b8b271d146637437e8b
#
_cell.length_a   1.000
_cell.length_b   1.000
_cell.length_c   1.000
_cell.angle_alpha   90.00
_cell.angle_beta   90.00
_cell.angle_gamma   90.00
#
_symmetry.space_group_name_H-M   'P 1'
#
loop_
_entity.id
_entity.type
_entity.pdbx_description
1 polymer ?
#
loop_
_entity_poly.entity_id
_entity_poly.type
_entity_poly.pdbx_seq_one_letter_code
_entity_poly.pdbx_strand_id
1 'polypeptide(L)'
;MRNQMKVLFSISTMLLLFGARSYGQAAPSATLQQTPAAAGAVPKVSWSDGTLHYALSAAELVQIGYYGSGNVTSTTALTGNVGYVTLSETAPFTLLYAGGVLVGQGGQGSRTYHNVAVSQDLIKGRWVMGISDAFSFLPQSPTVGISGISGVDPIGTIPGEGVADGPTGGVLTYSNNRIGNTVTGNIERLLTGKTSISGVGSYRLLHFLDDNAGLDTRSITGQVAINHRMNVRNSLSLSAVYSTYETRNILNNLTGYPYNNITYQTKGLNVTYMRQWTRSLASDISVGPQWVQSSAAQLVPSRVNTYANAGLTYTRQIGNFGLRYTRGVNNGSGAFAGAIGDSISGTFTRSLSRDWAVSSWVSYAHTTGLLYTTSQTTVGNDGAINTVYGTMQLRRRFTRTISGYASYSAQNQDVNSRLAAQNVFTGLSHTIGFGVSWAPKSTRLGDF
;
A
#
# COMPACT_ATOMS: atom_id res chain seq x y z
N MET A 1 -19.14 19.92 1.03
CA MET A 1 -20.02 18.74 1.15
C MET A 1 -20.81 18.42 -0.13
N ARG A 2 -21.54 19.37 -0.74
CA ARG A 2 -22.39 19.09 -1.91
C ARG A 2 -21.63 18.65 -3.18
N ASN A 3 -20.40 19.10 -3.39
CA ASN A 3 -19.57 18.70 -4.55
C ASN A 3 -18.86 17.35 -4.34
N GLN A 4 -18.48 17.01 -3.12
CA GLN A 4 -17.87 15.72 -2.80
C GLN A 4 -18.88 14.57 -2.95
N MET A 5 -20.14 14.83 -2.59
CA MET A 5 -21.23 13.86 -2.78
C MET A 5 -21.51 13.57 -4.26
N LYS A 6 -21.31 14.55 -5.16
CA LYS A 6 -21.48 14.34 -6.61
C LYS A 6 -20.38 13.46 -7.22
N VAL A 7 -19.13 13.60 -6.76
CA VAL A 7 -18.00 12.75 -7.19
C VAL A 7 -18.19 11.33 -6.67
N LEU A 8 -18.56 11.16 -5.41
CA LEU A 8 -18.93 9.86 -4.84
C LEU A 8 -20.11 9.21 -5.57
N PHE A 9 -21.13 9.97 -5.91
CA PHE A 9 -22.30 9.45 -6.64
C PHE A 9 -21.96 9.04 -8.08
N SER A 10 -21.08 9.78 -8.76
CA SER A 10 -20.61 9.45 -10.11
C SER A 10 -19.78 8.17 -10.13
N ILE A 11 -18.89 7.99 -9.15
CA ILE A 11 -18.07 6.78 -8.98
C ILE A 11 -18.95 5.60 -8.52
N SER A 12 -19.89 5.81 -7.61
CA SER A 12 -20.81 4.78 -7.13
C SER A 12 -21.76 4.27 -8.21
N THR A 13 -22.25 5.13 -9.11
CA THR A 13 -23.14 4.73 -10.21
C THR A 13 -22.41 3.85 -11.23
N MET A 14 -21.11 4.07 -11.42
CA MET A 14 -20.27 3.23 -12.30
C MET A 14 -19.95 1.86 -11.68
N LEU A 15 -19.87 1.78 -10.34
CA LEU A 15 -19.64 0.54 -9.58
C LEU A 15 -20.88 -0.37 -9.47
N LEU A 16 -22.09 0.20 -9.49
CA LEU A 16 -23.34 -0.57 -9.37
C LEU A 16 -23.68 -1.40 -10.61
N LEU A 17 -23.08 -1.12 -11.77
CA LEU A 17 -23.32 -1.83 -13.01
C LEU A 17 -22.54 -3.15 -13.16
N PHE A 18 -21.54 -3.41 -12.30
CA PHE A 18 -20.67 -4.59 -12.46
C PHE A 18 -20.36 -5.23 -11.10
N GLY A 19 -21.05 -6.29 -10.75
CA GLY A 19 -20.80 -7.02 -9.50
C GLY A 19 -19.54 -7.90 -9.51
N ALA A 20 -18.69 -7.71 -8.55
CA ALA A 20 -17.84 -8.61 -7.75
C ALA A 20 -16.37 -8.92 -8.06
N ARG A 21 -15.45 -8.70 -7.10
CA ARG A 21 -14.35 -9.51 -6.51
C ARG A 21 -12.90 -9.11 -6.67
N SER A 22 -12.17 -9.01 -5.54
CA SER A 22 -10.74 -8.68 -5.47
C SER A 22 -10.01 -9.34 -4.30
N TYR A 23 -8.67 -9.24 -4.28
CA TYR A 23 -7.81 -9.46 -3.12
C TYR A 23 -7.51 -8.12 -2.46
N GLY A 24 -7.79 -8.01 -1.16
CA GLY A 24 -7.35 -6.89 -0.34
C GLY A 24 -6.05 -7.20 0.37
N GLN A 25 -5.14 -6.23 0.45
CA GLN A 25 -3.95 -6.31 1.27
C GLN A 25 -4.33 -6.24 2.75
N ALA A 26 -3.86 -7.22 3.52
CA ALA A 26 -3.83 -7.11 4.95
C ALA A 26 -2.67 -6.20 5.38
N ALA A 27 -2.91 -5.26 6.31
CA ALA A 27 -1.85 -4.88 7.24
C ALA A 27 -1.26 -6.16 7.86
N PRO A 28 0.03 -6.19 8.30
CA PRO A 28 0.70 -7.42 8.64
C PRO A 28 0.08 -8.11 9.87
N SER A 29 -0.93 -8.87 9.63
CA SER A 29 -1.35 -10.00 10.45
C SER A 29 -1.47 -11.16 9.48
N ALA A 30 -0.32 -11.56 8.94
CA ALA A 30 -0.18 -12.73 8.09
C ALA A 30 -0.41 -13.99 8.93
N THR A 31 -1.65 -14.37 9.10
CA THR A 31 -1.95 -15.76 9.37
C THR A 31 -1.87 -16.49 8.04
N LEU A 32 -0.66 -16.94 7.70
CA LEU A 32 -0.46 -17.92 6.65
C LEU A 32 -1.26 -19.18 7.02
N GLN A 33 -2.40 -19.40 6.38
CA GLN A 33 -3.02 -20.71 6.35
C GLN A 33 -2.17 -21.62 5.45
N GLN A 34 -1.13 -22.19 6.03
CA GLN A 34 -0.39 -23.29 5.41
C GLN A 34 -0.86 -24.63 5.99
N THR A 35 -1.20 -25.53 5.10
CA THR A 35 -1.31 -26.96 5.40
C THR A 35 0.04 -27.46 5.94
N PRO A 36 0.08 -28.23 7.05
CA PRO A 36 1.34 -28.70 7.61
C PRO A 36 2.02 -29.67 6.63
N ALA A 37 3.17 -29.28 6.12
CA ALA A 37 4.05 -30.15 5.37
C ALA A 37 4.70 -31.17 6.32
N ALA A 38 4.86 -32.40 5.85
CA ALA A 38 5.46 -33.50 6.58
C ALA A 38 6.91 -33.18 6.98
N ALA A 39 7.25 -33.49 8.24
CA ALA A 39 8.59 -33.31 8.79
C ALA A 39 9.60 -34.24 8.07
N GLY A 40 10.59 -33.65 7.41
CA GLY A 40 11.73 -34.40 6.88
C GLY A 40 12.63 -33.58 5.97
N ALA A 41 13.91 -33.56 6.28
CA ALA A 41 15.05 -32.98 5.55
C ALA A 41 15.19 -31.45 5.60
N VAL A 42 16.43 -31.02 5.79
CA VAL A 42 16.83 -29.60 5.64
C VAL A 42 16.68 -29.22 4.17
N PRO A 43 15.82 -28.25 3.82
CA PRO A 43 15.66 -27.85 2.42
C PRO A 43 16.97 -27.26 1.92
N LYS A 44 17.51 -27.82 0.83
CA LYS A 44 18.54 -27.15 0.05
C LYS A 44 17.84 -26.01 -0.69
N VAL A 45 18.21 -24.76 -0.40
CA VAL A 45 17.79 -23.62 -1.21
C VAL A 45 18.44 -23.76 -2.57
N SER A 46 17.70 -24.18 -3.57
CA SER A 46 18.17 -24.24 -4.95
C SER A 46 17.66 -23.00 -5.68
N TRP A 47 18.54 -22.04 -5.91
CA TRP A 47 18.27 -20.83 -6.68
C TRP A 47 18.05 -21.12 -8.19
N SER A 48 18.42 -22.32 -8.66
CA SER A 48 18.29 -22.73 -10.05
C SER A 48 16.88 -23.20 -10.42
N ASP A 49 16.01 -23.48 -9.44
CA ASP A 49 14.71 -24.09 -9.67
C ASP A 49 13.57 -23.06 -9.48
N GLY A 50 13.49 -22.11 -10.40
CA GLY A 50 12.53 -21.03 -10.34
C GLY A 50 11.96 -20.65 -11.69
N THR A 51 10.92 -19.85 -11.68
CA THR A 51 10.24 -19.33 -12.87
C THR A 51 10.51 -17.85 -13.02
N LEU A 52 11.07 -17.47 -14.17
CA LEU A 52 11.31 -16.09 -14.57
C LEU A 52 10.14 -15.58 -15.40
N HIS A 53 9.60 -14.46 -15.00
CA HIS A 53 8.57 -13.71 -15.71
C HIS A 53 9.11 -12.35 -16.09
N TYR A 54 8.75 -11.83 -17.24
CA TYR A 54 9.07 -10.46 -17.63
C TYR A 54 8.00 -9.86 -18.53
N ALA A 55 7.86 -8.56 -18.50
CA ALA A 55 6.95 -7.84 -19.35
C ALA A 55 7.51 -6.45 -19.69
N LEU A 56 7.19 -5.98 -20.87
CA LEU A 56 7.45 -4.61 -21.31
C LEU A 56 6.11 -3.97 -21.66
N SER A 57 5.94 -2.70 -21.31
CA SER A 57 4.75 -1.97 -21.71
C SER A 57 5.05 -0.53 -22.10
N ALA A 58 4.22 -0.01 -22.99
CA ALA A 58 4.20 1.38 -23.39
C ALA A 58 2.79 1.93 -23.21
N ALA A 59 2.69 3.10 -22.61
CA ALA A 59 1.42 3.75 -22.31
C ALA A 59 1.47 5.24 -22.55
N GLU A 60 0.33 5.81 -22.92
CA GLU A 60 0.09 7.24 -22.93
C GLU A 60 -0.92 7.58 -21.85
N LEU A 61 -0.58 8.57 -21.02
CA LEU A 61 -1.36 9.03 -19.87
C LEU A 61 -1.69 10.50 -20.05
N VAL A 62 -2.96 10.84 -20.17
CA VAL A 62 -3.45 12.20 -20.25
C VAL A 62 -3.99 12.62 -18.89
N GLN A 63 -3.42 13.66 -18.31
CA GLN A 63 -3.77 14.20 -17.00
C GLN A 63 -4.45 15.55 -17.13
N ILE A 64 -5.53 15.76 -16.40
CA ILE A 64 -6.32 16.98 -16.39
C ILE A 64 -6.45 17.47 -14.95
N GLY A 65 -6.10 18.71 -14.69
CA GLY A 65 -6.32 19.37 -13.39
C GLY A 65 -5.23 19.17 -12.34
N TYR A 66 -4.17 18.43 -12.63
CA TYR A 66 -3.13 18.15 -11.62
C TYR A 66 -2.21 19.34 -11.33
N TYR A 67 -1.83 20.10 -12.36
CA TYR A 67 -0.95 21.28 -12.24
C TYR A 67 -1.72 22.61 -12.25
N GLY A 68 -2.99 22.60 -11.86
CA GLY A 68 -3.89 23.75 -11.86
C GLY A 68 -5.15 23.51 -12.67
N SER A 69 -6.18 24.31 -12.42
CA SER A 69 -7.48 24.17 -13.08
C SER A 69 -7.34 24.36 -14.60
N GLY A 70 -7.75 23.36 -15.37
CA GLY A 70 -7.78 23.37 -16.82
C GLY A 70 -6.50 22.95 -17.53
N ASN A 71 -5.39 22.72 -16.83
CA ASN A 71 -4.17 22.23 -17.46
C ASN A 71 -4.30 20.75 -17.85
N VAL A 72 -4.02 20.49 -19.13
CA VAL A 72 -3.93 19.14 -19.70
C VAL A 72 -2.46 18.82 -19.96
N THR A 73 -1.98 17.73 -19.43
CA THR A 73 -0.61 17.25 -19.65
C THR A 73 -0.64 15.82 -20.16
N SER A 74 0.29 15.50 -21.04
CA SER A 74 0.47 14.14 -21.56
C SER A 74 1.79 13.58 -21.08
N THR A 75 1.81 12.29 -20.73
CA THR A 75 2.98 11.58 -20.26
C THR A 75 3.06 10.23 -20.95
N THR A 76 4.13 10.01 -21.69
CA THR A 76 4.46 8.69 -22.23
C THR A 76 5.21 7.86 -21.17
N ALA A 77 4.70 6.69 -20.85
CA ALA A 77 5.31 5.75 -19.90
C ALA A 77 5.86 4.53 -20.63
N LEU A 78 7.15 4.29 -20.52
CA LEU A 78 7.82 3.08 -20.99
C LEU A 78 8.27 2.28 -19.78
N THR A 79 7.74 1.06 -19.60
CA THR A 79 7.91 0.30 -18.37
C THR A 79 8.39 -1.12 -18.62
N GLY A 80 9.19 -1.63 -17.69
CA GLY A 80 9.68 -3.01 -17.69
C GLY A 80 9.50 -3.66 -16.33
N ASN A 81 9.04 -4.90 -16.32
CA ASN A 81 8.88 -5.72 -15.12
C ASN A 81 9.66 -7.01 -15.26
N VAL A 82 10.25 -7.45 -14.17
CA VAL A 82 10.90 -8.76 -14.04
C VAL A 82 10.48 -9.37 -12.72
N GLY A 83 10.02 -10.62 -12.75
CA GLY A 83 9.66 -11.39 -11.57
C GLY A 83 10.35 -12.74 -11.59
N TYR A 84 10.97 -13.12 -10.49
CA TYR A 84 11.54 -14.45 -10.29
C TYR A 84 10.92 -15.08 -9.06
N VAL A 85 10.38 -16.28 -9.21
CA VAL A 85 9.73 -17.03 -8.11
C VAL A 85 10.28 -18.44 -8.10
N THR A 86 10.82 -18.89 -6.96
CA THR A 86 11.26 -20.28 -6.79
C THR A 86 10.07 -21.21 -6.60
N LEU A 87 10.24 -22.47 -7.01
CA LEU A 87 9.24 -23.53 -6.84
C LEU A 87 9.34 -24.26 -5.51
N SER A 88 10.22 -23.82 -4.59
CA SER A 88 10.42 -24.45 -3.29
C SER A 88 9.19 -24.27 -2.37
N GLU A 89 8.60 -25.35 -1.86
CA GLU A 89 7.51 -25.30 -0.90
C GLU A 89 7.96 -24.94 0.53
N THR A 90 9.24 -25.16 0.85
CA THR A 90 9.79 -24.97 2.19
C THR A 90 10.67 -23.74 2.33
N ALA A 91 11.16 -23.22 1.22
CA ALA A 91 11.98 -22.03 1.18
C ALA A 91 11.63 -21.18 -0.05
N PRO A 92 10.37 -20.72 -0.20
CA PRO A 92 9.98 -19.90 -1.35
C PRO A 92 10.74 -18.58 -1.33
N PHE A 93 11.28 -18.21 -2.49
CA PHE A 93 11.95 -16.94 -2.73
C PHE A 93 11.25 -16.22 -3.86
N THR A 94 11.06 -14.92 -3.72
CA THR A 94 10.47 -14.07 -4.74
C THR A 94 11.31 -12.80 -4.88
N LEU A 95 11.61 -12.44 -6.13
CA LEU A 95 12.22 -11.17 -6.51
C LEU A 95 11.32 -10.51 -7.54
N LEU A 96 10.93 -9.28 -7.31
CA LEU A 96 10.16 -8.45 -8.23
C LEU A 96 10.91 -7.17 -8.51
N TYR A 97 10.97 -6.78 -9.77
CA TYR A 97 11.41 -5.47 -10.21
C TYR A 97 10.38 -4.87 -11.15
N ALA A 98 10.06 -3.62 -10.95
CA ALA A 98 9.26 -2.81 -11.87
C ALA A 98 9.90 -1.44 -12.01
N GLY A 99 10.20 -1.02 -13.22
CA GLY A 99 10.83 0.27 -13.46
C GLY A 99 10.56 0.81 -14.85
N GLY A 100 10.87 2.06 -15.06
CA GLY A 100 10.61 2.68 -16.35
C GLY A 100 10.96 4.15 -16.42
N VAL A 101 10.59 4.76 -17.54
CA VAL A 101 10.79 6.16 -17.84
C VAL A 101 9.43 6.81 -18.13
N LEU A 102 9.19 7.95 -17.54
CA LEU A 102 8.06 8.84 -17.80
C LEU A 102 8.57 10.06 -18.56
N VAL A 103 8.03 10.31 -19.74
CA VAL A 103 8.42 11.41 -20.63
C VAL A 103 7.27 12.37 -20.80
N GLY A 104 7.52 13.67 -20.75
CA GLY A 104 6.48 14.69 -20.99
C GLY A 104 5.70 15.13 -19.75
N GLN A 105 6.05 14.68 -18.56
CA GLN A 105 5.33 14.98 -17.32
C GLN A 105 5.38 16.49 -16.99
N GLY A 106 4.30 17.22 -17.31
CA GLY A 106 4.07 18.59 -16.89
C GLY A 106 5.19 19.59 -17.23
N GLY A 107 5.95 19.38 -18.31
CA GLY A 107 7.08 20.21 -18.69
C GLY A 107 8.37 19.98 -17.88
N GLN A 108 8.40 18.98 -17.01
CA GLN A 108 9.54 18.69 -16.12
C GLN A 108 10.57 17.71 -16.73
N GLY A 109 10.48 17.41 -18.03
CA GLY A 109 11.39 16.50 -18.71
C GLY A 109 11.08 15.01 -18.45
N SER A 110 12.09 14.17 -18.67
CA SER A 110 11.97 12.73 -18.41
C SER A 110 12.34 12.38 -16.97
N ARG A 111 11.62 11.42 -16.38
CA ARG A 111 11.87 10.91 -15.04
C ARG A 111 11.88 9.39 -15.04
N THR A 112 12.73 8.81 -14.23
CA THR A 112 12.78 7.36 -14.03
C THR A 112 12.14 7.00 -12.69
N TYR A 113 11.63 5.78 -12.60
CA TYR A 113 11.19 5.19 -11.35
C TYR A 113 11.64 3.74 -11.27
N HIS A 114 11.85 3.26 -10.07
CA HIS A 114 12.31 1.91 -9.81
C HIS A 114 11.65 1.37 -8.53
N ASN A 115 11.04 0.19 -8.63
CA ASN A 115 10.52 -0.57 -7.51
C ASN A 115 11.19 -1.94 -7.50
N VAL A 116 11.71 -2.33 -6.35
CA VAL A 116 12.30 -3.65 -6.12
C VAL A 116 11.65 -4.24 -4.89
N ALA A 117 11.20 -5.47 -4.97
CA ALA A 117 10.74 -6.21 -3.81
C ALA A 117 11.35 -7.60 -3.78
N VAL A 118 11.85 -8.00 -2.63
CA VAL A 118 12.47 -9.30 -2.38
C VAL A 118 11.79 -9.93 -1.18
N SER A 119 11.47 -11.21 -1.25
CA SER A 119 11.05 -11.96 -0.08
C SER A 119 11.64 -13.35 -0.06
N GLN A 120 11.98 -13.82 1.13
CA GLN A 120 12.43 -15.18 1.41
C GLN A 120 11.68 -15.69 2.62
N ASP A 121 10.97 -16.80 2.45
CA ASP A 121 10.40 -17.54 3.57
C ASP A 121 11.19 -18.83 3.84
N LEU A 122 11.12 -19.30 5.05
CA LEU A 122 11.68 -20.58 5.49
C LEU A 122 10.68 -21.31 6.39
N ILE A 123 10.26 -22.49 5.95
CA ILE A 123 9.33 -23.35 6.67
C ILE A 123 10.11 -24.57 7.15
N LYS A 124 10.31 -24.69 8.46
CA LYS A 124 11.05 -25.79 9.07
C LYS A 124 10.32 -26.36 10.28
N GLY A 125 9.68 -27.51 10.12
CA GLY A 125 8.93 -28.17 11.17
C GLY A 125 7.76 -27.30 11.67
N ARG A 126 7.86 -26.79 12.91
CA ARG A 126 6.84 -25.92 13.52
C ARG A 126 7.15 -24.43 13.40
N TRP A 127 8.23 -24.07 12.69
CA TRP A 127 8.66 -22.70 12.50
C TRP A 127 8.36 -22.23 11.08
N VAL A 128 7.81 -21.04 10.97
CA VAL A 128 7.71 -20.26 9.74
C VAL A 128 8.44 -18.95 9.99
N MET A 129 9.42 -18.65 9.17
CA MET A 129 10.21 -17.42 9.25
C MET A 129 10.21 -16.78 7.88
N GLY A 130 10.16 -15.46 7.83
CA GLY A 130 10.22 -14.73 6.57
C GLY A 130 10.95 -13.39 6.75
N ILE A 131 11.58 -12.96 5.68
CA ILE A 131 12.12 -11.61 5.54
C ILE A 131 11.73 -11.07 4.18
N SER A 132 11.34 -9.82 4.14
CA SER A 132 11.03 -9.10 2.90
C SER A 132 11.61 -7.70 2.95
N ASP A 133 11.98 -7.19 1.78
CA ASP A 133 12.44 -5.82 1.56
C ASP A 133 11.77 -5.26 0.31
N ALA A 134 11.15 -4.10 0.45
CA ALA A 134 10.52 -3.37 -0.64
C ALA A 134 11.15 -1.97 -0.74
N PHE A 135 11.89 -1.74 -1.81
CA PHE A 135 12.51 -0.47 -2.13
C PHE A 135 11.77 0.21 -3.28
N SER A 136 11.57 1.50 -3.18
CA SER A 136 10.97 2.32 -4.22
C SER A 136 11.72 3.64 -4.40
N PHE A 137 12.04 3.95 -5.66
CA PHE A 137 12.44 5.28 -6.11
C PHE A 137 11.33 5.77 -7.06
N LEU A 138 10.54 6.72 -6.58
CA LEU A 138 9.37 7.18 -7.30
C LEU A 138 9.44 8.69 -7.51
N PRO A 139 9.32 9.19 -8.75
CA PRO A 139 8.86 10.54 -8.94
C PRO A 139 7.42 10.60 -8.47
N GLN A 140 7.12 11.50 -7.57
CA GLN A 140 5.77 11.63 -7.05
C GLN A 140 4.86 12.22 -8.13
N SER A 141 4.07 11.33 -8.73
CA SER A 141 3.05 11.67 -9.73
C SER A 141 1.76 10.99 -9.30
N PRO A 142 0.59 11.58 -9.55
CA PRO A 142 -0.69 10.93 -9.31
C PRO A 142 -0.80 9.57 -9.97
N THR A 143 -0.12 9.38 -11.11
CA THR A 143 -0.14 8.13 -11.88
C THR A 143 0.80 7.06 -11.36
N VAL A 144 1.88 7.43 -10.67
CA VAL A 144 2.92 6.50 -10.21
C VAL A 144 2.88 6.30 -8.70
N GLY A 145 2.56 7.35 -7.94
CA GLY A 145 2.57 7.30 -6.47
C GLY A 145 1.30 6.73 -5.83
N ILE A 146 0.22 6.62 -6.60
CA ILE A 146 -1.11 6.30 -6.07
C ILE A 146 -1.52 4.86 -6.36
N SER A 147 -1.26 4.35 -7.56
CA SER A 147 -1.88 3.10 -8.01
C SER A 147 -0.90 2.08 -8.54
N GLY A 148 0.37 2.22 -8.28
CA GLY A 148 1.30 1.49 -9.10
C GLY A 148 1.12 1.91 -10.57
N ILE A 149 1.80 1.29 -11.48
CA ILE A 149 1.73 1.67 -12.90
C ILE A 149 0.45 1.11 -13.48
N SER A 150 -0.47 1.98 -13.89
CA SER A 150 -1.65 1.55 -14.63
C SER A 150 -1.23 0.73 -15.85
N GLY A 151 -1.66 -0.53 -15.91
CA GLY A 151 -1.46 -1.39 -17.06
C GLY A 151 -0.31 -2.36 -17.03
N VAL A 152 0.50 -2.32 -16.00
CA VAL A 152 1.48 -3.37 -15.78
C VAL A 152 0.82 -4.52 -15.03
N ASP A 153 0.84 -5.71 -15.61
CA ASP A 153 0.46 -6.91 -14.89
C ASP A 153 1.39 -7.12 -13.69
N PRO A 154 0.88 -7.29 -12.48
CA PRO A 154 1.71 -7.74 -11.38
C PRO A 154 2.21 -9.14 -11.71
N ILE A 155 3.47 -9.26 -12.10
CA ILE A 155 4.12 -10.52 -12.30
C ILE A 155 4.56 -11.03 -10.93
N GLY A 156 3.83 -12.01 -10.41
CA GLY A 156 4.05 -12.53 -9.07
C GLY A 156 3.68 -11.49 -8.00
N THR A 157 2.75 -11.76 -7.17
CA THR A 157 2.48 -10.96 -5.97
C THR A 157 3.21 -11.61 -4.81
N ILE A 158 4.05 -10.86 -4.11
CA ILE A 158 4.52 -11.28 -2.79
C ILE A 158 3.30 -11.29 -1.88
N PRO A 159 2.91 -12.43 -1.30
CA PRO A 159 1.77 -12.49 -0.41
C PRO A 159 1.99 -11.52 0.77
N GLY A 160 1.15 -10.47 0.87
CA GLY A 160 1.22 -9.47 1.94
C GLY A 160 1.94 -8.16 1.57
N GLU A 161 2.64 -8.09 0.46
CA GLU A 161 3.28 -6.86 -0.03
C GLU A 161 2.82 -6.56 -1.45
N GLY A 162 1.67 -5.95 -1.59
CA GLY A 162 1.33 -5.30 -2.85
C GLY A 162 2.12 -4.01 -2.99
N VAL A 163 2.48 -3.66 -4.20
CA VAL A 163 2.80 -2.28 -4.58
C VAL A 163 1.72 -1.40 -3.95
N ALA A 164 2.11 -0.37 -3.22
CA ALA A 164 1.19 0.44 -2.42
C ALA A 164 0.02 0.93 -3.29
N ASP A 165 -1.10 0.25 -3.18
CA ASP A 165 -2.33 0.55 -3.90
C ASP A 165 -2.98 1.78 -3.27
N GLY A 166 -2.41 2.95 -3.48
CA GLY A 166 -2.99 4.17 -3.00
C GLY A 166 -2.01 5.18 -2.41
N PRO A 167 -2.50 6.38 -2.10
CA PRO A 167 -1.69 7.40 -1.48
C PRO A 167 -1.18 6.91 -0.13
N THR A 168 0.14 6.94 0.06
CA THR A 168 0.77 6.52 1.31
C THR A 168 0.15 7.30 2.48
N GLY A 169 -0.48 6.60 3.44
CA GLY A 169 -1.19 7.23 4.55
C GLY A 169 -2.39 8.09 4.16
N GLY A 170 -2.91 7.96 2.93
CA GLY A 170 -4.08 8.70 2.47
C GLY A 170 -3.81 10.14 2.02
N VAL A 171 -2.56 10.56 1.82
CA VAL A 171 -2.22 11.92 1.43
C VAL A 171 -1.52 11.96 0.07
N LEU A 172 -2.00 12.82 -0.81
CA LEU A 172 -1.40 13.12 -2.11
C LEU A 172 -0.49 14.34 -1.99
N THR A 173 0.74 14.20 -2.46
CA THR A 173 1.70 15.31 -2.53
C THR A 173 2.08 15.60 -3.97
N TYR A 174 2.64 16.79 -4.25
CA TYR A 174 3.12 17.14 -5.58
C TYR A 174 4.33 16.30 -6.03
N SER A 175 4.65 16.39 -7.32
CA SER A 175 5.66 15.59 -7.99
C SER A 175 7.09 15.87 -7.51
N ASN A 176 7.57 15.14 -6.53
CA ASN A 176 8.94 15.19 -6.06
C ASN A 176 9.57 13.79 -6.04
N ASN A 177 10.88 13.73 -6.29
CA ASN A 177 11.60 12.47 -6.19
C ASN A 177 11.72 12.05 -4.73
N ARG A 178 11.37 10.81 -4.44
CA ARG A 178 11.47 10.25 -3.10
C ARG A 178 11.98 8.81 -3.12
N ILE A 179 12.63 8.45 -2.05
CA ILE A 179 13.05 7.07 -1.76
C ILE A 179 12.16 6.53 -0.65
N GLY A 180 11.55 5.39 -0.90
CA GLY A 180 10.86 4.60 0.10
C GLY A 180 11.54 3.26 0.29
N ASN A 181 11.67 2.79 1.52
CA ASN A 181 12.14 1.45 1.81
C ASN A 181 11.34 0.87 2.98
N THR A 182 10.98 -0.40 2.87
CA THR A 182 10.30 -1.13 3.95
C THR A 182 10.90 -2.52 4.06
N VAL A 183 11.56 -2.78 5.18
CA VAL A 183 12.06 -4.12 5.54
C VAL A 183 11.11 -4.70 6.57
N THR A 184 10.68 -5.95 6.38
CA THR A 184 9.82 -6.68 7.31
C THR A 184 10.39 -8.05 7.58
N GLY A 185 10.47 -8.42 8.85
CA GLY A 185 10.80 -9.77 9.30
C GLY A 185 9.65 -10.35 10.10
N ASN A 186 9.34 -11.62 9.86
CA ASN A 186 8.32 -12.33 10.62
C ASN A 186 8.83 -13.70 11.08
N ILE A 187 8.34 -14.12 12.24
CA ILE A 187 8.59 -15.45 12.80
C ILE A 187 7.31 -15.96 13.43
N GLU A 188 6.94 -17.18 13.13
CA GLU A 188 5.81 -17.88 13.77
C GLU A 188 6.23 -19.25 14.24
N ARG A 189 5.79 -19.65 15.43
CA ARG A 189 5.95 -20.99 15.98
C ARG A 189 4.61 -21.59 16.30
N LEU A 190 4.34 -22.74 15.70
CA LEU A 190 3.18 -23.56 16.03
C LEU A 190 3.42 -24.28 17.37
N LEU A 191 2.69 -23.88 18.41
CA LEU A 191 2.75 -24.50 19.74
C LEU A 191 1.94 -25.80 19.77
N THR A 192 0.74 -25.74 19.18
CA THR A 192 -0.18 -26.87 19.03
C THR A 192 -0.79 -26.85 17.62
N GLY A 193 -1.63 -27.83 17.27
CA GLY A 193 -2.39 -27.82 16.02
C GLY A 193 -3.40 -26.66 15.89
N LYS A 194 -3.64 -25.87 16.96
CA LYS A 194 -4.61 -24.76 16.99
C LYS A 194 -4.03 -23.44 17.48
N THR A 195 -2.84 -23.45 18.09
CA THR A 195 -2.28 -22.25 18.74
C THR A 195 -0.88 -22.01 18.21
N SER A 196 -0.60 -20.77 17.84
CA SER A 196 0.74 -20.30 17.49
C SER A 196 1.09 -19.01 18.26
N ILE A 197 2.37 -18.74 18.35
CA ILE A 197 2.92 -17.44 18.74
C ILE A 197 3.67 -16.87 17.54
N SER A 198 3.44 -15.60 17.24
CA SER A 198 4.09 -14.91 16.14
C SER A 198 4.74 -13.61 16.57
N GLY A 199 5.83 -13.24 15.92
CA GLY A 199 6.51 -11.97 16.03
C GLY A 199 6.68 -11.36 14.65
N VAL A 200 6.47 -10.05 14.53
CA VAL A 200 6.71 -9.28 13.30
C VAL A 200 7.50 -8.05 13.68
N GLY A 201 8.55 -7.75 12.90
CA GLY A 201 9.31 -6.51 12.99
C GLY A 201 9.36 -5.83 11.65
N SER A 202 9.19 -4.52 11.59
CA SER A 202 9.34 -3.76 10.35
C SER A 202 10.10 -2.46 10.58
N TYR A 203 10.89 -2.09 9.58
CA TYR A 203 11.55 -0.80 9.44
C TYR A 203 11.07 -0.13 8.17
N ARG A 204 10.63 1.11 8.26
CA ARG A 204 10.20 1.90 7.11
C ARG A 204 10.95 3.23 7.07
N LEU A 205 11.39 3.61 5.88
CA LEU A 205 12.02 4.89 5.56
C LEU A 205 11.25 5.55 4.41
N LEU A 206 11.01 6.85 4.53
CA LEU A 206 10.61 7.74 3.46
C LEU A 206 11.53 8.95 3.49
N HIS A 207 12.23 9.21 2.38
CA HIS A 207 13.17 10.30 2.23
C HIS A 207 12.89 11.05 0.94
N PHE A 208 12.75 12.37 1.02
CA PHE A 208 12.61 13.25 -0.13
C PHE A 208 14.00 13.73 -0.55
N LEU A 209 14.27 13.70 -1.86
CA LEU A 209 15.57 14.13 -2.39
C LEU A 209 15.74 15.64 -2.43
N ASP A 210 14.63 16.38 -2.42
CA ASP A 210 14.62 17.83 -2.33
C ASP A 210 14.22 18.24 -0.90
N ASP A 211 15.05 19.02 -0.22
CA ASP A 211 14.88 19.39 1.21
C ASP A 211 13.54 20.06 1.53
N ASN A 212 12.91 20.71 0.57
CA ASN A 212 11.62 21.40 0.71
C ASN A 212 10.44 20.60 0.16
N ALA A 213 10.66 19.35 -0.23
CA ALA A 213 9.65 18.53 -0.92
C ALA A 213 8.68 17.81 0.02
N GLY A 214 9.02 17.70 1.30
CA GLY A 214 8.23 17.02 2.30
C GLY A 214 9.04 16.64 3.53
N LEU A 215 8.36 16.04 4.50
CA LEU A 215 8.97 15.60 5.76
C LEU A 215 9.55 14.20 5.59
N ASP A 216 10.83 14.04 5.88
CA ASP A 216 11.46 12.74 5.97
C ASP A 216 10.93 11.98 7.18
N THR A 217 10.59 10.73 6.97
CA THR A 217 10.06 9.91 8.05
C THR A 217 10.73 8.55 8.11
N ARG A 218 10.96 8.06 9.32
CA ARG A 218 11.30 6.66 9.55
C ARG A 218 10.46 6.09 10.68
N SER A 219 10.19 4.79 10.60
CA SER A 219 9.49 4.11 11.68
C SER A 219 10.05 2.69 11.89
N ILE A 220 10.02 2.28 13.14
CA ILE A 220 10.30 0.91 13.56
C ILE A 220 9.05 0.41 14.26
N THR A 221 8.54 -0.74 13.84
CA THR A 221 7.39 -1.39 14.46
C THR A 221 7.74 -2.81 14.86
N GLY A 222 7.39 -3.19 16.07
CA GLY A 222 7.45 -4.57 16.56
C GLY A 222 6.08 -5.01 17.06
N GLN A 223 5.71 -6.23 16.72
CA GLN A 223 4.46 -6.86 17.16
C GLN A 223 4.73 -8.29 17.63
N VAL A 224 4.09 -8.67 18.73
CA VAL A 224 4.01 -10.07 19.18
C VAL A 224 2.55 -10.43 19.33
N ALA A 225 2.17 -11.62 18.86
CA ALA A 225 0.78 -12.08 18.91
C ALA A 225 0.69 -13.56 19.32
N ILE A 226 -0.39 -13.87 20.03
CA ILE A 226 -0.84 -15.24 20.29
C ILE A 226 -2.08 -15.46 19.43
N ASN A 227 -2.02 -16.45 18.55
CA ASN A 227 -3.09 -16.79 17.62
C ASN A 227 -3.72 -18.12 18.05
N HIS A 228 -5.04 -18.17 18.16
CA HIS A 228 -5.78 -19.38 18.51
C HIS A 228 -6.89 -19.64 17.50
N ARG A 229 -6.83 -20.81 16.84
CA ARG A 229 -7.90 -21.29 15.95
C ARG A 229 -8.96 -22.01 16.78
N MET A 230 -10.09 -21.33 17.03
CA MET A 230 -11.22 -21.88 17.80
C MET A 230 -11.83 -23.09 17.08
N ASN A 231 -12.03 -22.94 15.77
CA ASN A 231 -12.50 -24.01 14.88
C ASN A 231 -12.03 -23.77 13.43
N VAL A 232 -12.52 -24.56 12.47
CA VAL A 232 -12.12 -24.46 11.04
C VAL A 232 -12.46 -23.09 10.43
N ARG A 233 -13.44 -22.38 10.98
CA ARG A 233 -13.94 -21.11 10.42
C ARG A 233 -13.59 -19.88 11.25
N ASN A 234 -13.22 -20.04 12.51
CA ASN A 234 -13.02 -18.92 13.43
C ASN A 234 -11.63 -18.96 14.07
N SER A 235 -10.97 -17.84 14.10
CA SER A 235 -9.73 -17.63 14.84
C SER A 235 -9.76 -16.33 15.63
N LEU A 236 -9.08 -16.33 16.76
CA LEU A 236 -8.89 -15.19 17.64
C LEU A 236 -7.39 -14.96 17.82
N SER A 237 -6.96 -13.70 17.77
CA SER A 237 -5.59 -13.29 18.04
C SER A 237 -5.57 -12.15 19.06
N LEU A 238 -4.62 -12.22 19.99
CA LEU A 238 -4.27 -11.11 20.89
C LEU A 238 -2.85 -10.68 20.56
N SER A 239 -2.65 -9.38 20.28
CA SER A 239 -1.35 -8.84 19.92
C SER A 239 -0.99 -7.60 20.74
N ALA A 240 0.31 -7.47 21.06
CA ALA A 240 0.93 -6.27 21.58
C ALA A 240 1.80 -5.66 20.47
N VAL A 241 1.66 -4.36 20.24
CA VAL A 241 2.37 -3.60 19.20
C VAL A 241 3.13 -2.45 19.86
N TYR A 242 4.37 -2.25 19.42
CA TYR A 242 5.18 -1.09 19.75
C TYR A 242 5.73 -0.47 18.47
N SER A 243 5.55 0.83 18.31
CA SER A 243 6.12 1.55 17.17
C SER A 243 6.79 2.83 17.61
N THR A 244 7.92 3.14 16.98
CA THR A 244 8.61 4.43 17.10
C THR A 244 8.61 5.09 15.75
N TYR A 245 8.25 6.35 15.71
CA TYR A 245 8.21 7.18 14.52
C TYR A 245 9.12 8.38 14.74
N GLU A 246 9.94 8.70 13.75
CA GLU A 246 10.77 9.90 13.72
C GLU A 246 10.47 10.67 12.45
N THR A 247 10.24 11.97 12.58
CA THR A 247 10.06 12.90 11.48
C THR A 247 11.19 13.92 11.52
N ARG A 248 11.81 14.19 10.37
CA ARG A 248 12.95 15.08 10.19
C ARG A 248 12.64 16.18 9.17
N ASN A 249 13.54 17.15 9.04
CA ASN A 249 13.43 18.30 8.13
C ASN A 249 12.21 19.19 8.40
N ILE A 250 11.78 19.27 9.67
CA ILE A 250 10.58 20.02 10.06
C ILE A 250 10.78 21.51 9.84
N LEU A 251 11.96 22.06 10.21
CA LEU A 251 12.24 23.49 10.05
C LEU A 251 12.22 23.98 8.60
N ASN A 252 12.59 23.13 7.64
CA ASN A 252 12.60 23.47 6.23
C ASN A 252 11.20 23.44 5.62
N ASN A 253 10.29 22.66 6.17
CA ASN A 253 8.98 22.38 5.60
C ASN A 253 7.81 22.95 6.39
N LEU A 254 8.01 23.26 7.66
CA LEU A 254 6.97 23.81 8.56
C LEU A 254 7.52 25.06 9.26
N THR A 255 7.01 26.22 8.90
CA THR A 255 7.41 27.49 9.51
C THR A 255 6.89 27.62 10.95
N GLY A 256 7.72 28.14 11.85
CA GLY A 256 7.33 28.43 13.23
C GLY A 256 7.49 27.27 14.24
N TYR A 257 8.08 26.13 13.83
CA TYR A 257 8.40 25.05 14.76
C TYR A 257 9.83 25.19 15.31
N PRO A 258 10.02 25.02 16.63
CA PRO A 258 11.35 25.13 17.27
C PRO A 258 12.23 23.89 17.12
N TYR A 259 11.70 22.80 16.56
CA TYR A 259 12.38 21.49 16.47
C TYR A 259 12.57 21.08 15.04
N ASN A 260 13.77 20.59 14.71
CA ASN A 260 14.04 19.99 13.41
C ASN A 260 13.61 18.52 13.33
N ASN A 261 13.59 17.82 14.46
CA ASN A 261 13.23 16.41 14.56
C ASN A 261 12.20 16.21 15.67
N ILE A 262 11.19 15.40 15.41
CA ILE A 262 10.20 14.97 16.40
C ILE A 262 10.15 13.44 16.40
N THR A 263 10.25 12.86 17.59
CA THR A 263 10.06 11.42 17.79
C THR A 263 8.82 11.17 18.62
N TYR A 264 7.96 10.27 18.22
CA TYR A 264 6.84 9.79 19.01
C TYR A 264 6.77 8.27 18.98
N GLN A 265 6.19 7.71 20.02
CA GLN A 265 6.06 6.28 20.23
C GLN A 265 4.59 5.92 20.39
N THR A 266 4.23 4.74 19.88
CA THR A 266 2.91 4.17 20.13
C THR A 266 3.04 2.79 20.76
N LYS A 267 2.17 2.50 21.72
CA LYS A 267 2.00 1.19 22.34
C LYS A 267 0.56 0.78 22.11
N GLY A 268 0.31 -0.45 21.70
CA GLY A 268 -1.05 -0.92 21.43
C GLY A 268 -1.26 -2.35 21.91
N LEU A 269 -2.51 -2.63 22.29
CA LEU A 269 -3.00 -3.99 22.53
C LEU A 269 -4.22 -4.20 21.65
N ASN A 270 -4.16 -5.20 20.75
CA ASN A 270 -5.23 -5.42 19.78
C ASN A 270 -5.79 -6.83 19.91
N VAL A 271 -7.11 -6.93 19.81
CA VAL A 271 -7.84 -8.19 19.66
C VAL A 271 -8.29 -8.29 18.22
N THR A 272 -7.95 -9.38 17.56
CA THR A 272 -8.34 -9.64 16.16
C THR A 272 -9.19 -10.89 16.10
N TYR A 273 -10.37 -10.78 15.50
CA TYR A 273 -11.25 -11.90 15.22
C TYR A 273 -11.37 -12.08 13.70
N MET A 274 -11.13 -13.32 13.25
CA MET A 274 -11.26 -13.67 11.82
C MET A 274 -12.33 -14.74 11.67
N ARG A 275 -13.16 -14.62 10.63
CA ARG A 275 -14.21 -15.60 10.32
C ARG A 275 -14.30 -15.89 8.83
N GLN A 276 -14.26 -17.19 8.52
CA GLN A 276 -14.59 -17.72 7.20
C GLN A 276 -16.09 -18.07 7.16
N TRP A 277 -16.90 -17.19 6.58
CA TRP A 277 -18.36 -17.37 6.51
C TRP A 277 -18.75 -18.48 5.54
N THR A 278 -18.13 -18.46 4.36
CA THR A 278 -18.29 -19.46 3.31
C THR A 278 -16.92 -19.78 2.70
N ARG A 279 -16.85 -20.72 1.76
CA ARG A 279 -15.61 -20.97 1.00
C ARG A 279 -15.10 -19.75 0.23
N SER A 280 -15.98 -18.79 -0.03
CA SER A 280 -15.68 -17.60 -0.83
C SER A 280 -15.69 -16.30 -0.03
N LEU A 281 -16.23 -16.25 1.19
CA LEU A 281 -16.39 -15.03 1.98
C LEU A 281 -15.66 -15.17 3.31
N ALA A 282 -14.74 -14.25 3.56
CA ALA A 282 -14.01 -14.10 4.81
C ALA A 282 -14.11 -12.67 5.35
N SER A 283 -14.06 -12.51 6.66
CA SER A 283 -13.94 -11.21 7.31
C SER A 283 -12.91 -11.27 8.44
N ASP A 284 -12.27 -10.13 8.68
CA ASP A 284 -11.40 -9.89 9.82
C ASP A 284 -11.79 -8.57 10.50
N ILE A 285 -11.72 -8.52 11.82
CA ILE A 285 -11.93 -7.31 12.62
C ILE A 285 -10.85 -7.30 13.69
N SER A 286 -10.12 -6.19 13.78
CA SER A 286 -9.12 -5.93 14.81
C SER A 286 -9.42 -4.61 15.49
N VAL A 287 -9.39 -4.56 16.81
CA VAL A 287 -9.63 -3.33 17.57
C VAL A 287 -8.79 -3.34 18.85
N GLY A 288 -8.36 -2.15 19.26
CA GLY A 288 -7.64 -1.98 20.50
C GLY A 288 -7.26 -0.54 20.82
N PRO A 289 -6.86 -0.26 22.06
CA PRO A 289 -6.30 1.03 22.45
C PRO A 289 -4.87 1.18 21.91
N GLN A 290 -4.54 2.42 21.51
CA GLN A 290 -3.21 2.83 21.08
C GLN A 290 -2.78 4.07 21.86
N TRP A 291 -1.81 3.92 22.75
CA TRP A 291 -1.23 5.00 23.56
C TRP A 291 -0.14 5.70 22.77
N VAL A 292 -0.22 7.02 22.65
CA VAL A 292 0.78 7.88 22.00
C VAL A 292 1.56 8.65 23.05
N GLN A 293 2.88 8.66 22.92
CA GLN A 293 3.81 9.44 23.72
C GLN A 293 4.85 10.09 22.80
N SER A 294 5.25 11.33 23.07
CA SER A 294 6.23 12.06 22.26
C SER A 294 7.36 12.62 23.09
N SER A 295 8.54 12.75 22.47
CA SER A 295 9.68 13.50 23.01
C SER A 295 9.37 15.00 23.12
N ALA A 296 8.44 15.52 22.32
CA ALA A 296 7.96 16.90 22.32
C ALA A 296 6.53 16.95 22.85
N ALA A 297 6.34 16.65 24.15
CA ALA A 297 5.02 16.53 24.77
C ALA A 297 4.17 17.81 24.69
N GLN A 298 4.80 18.97 24.55
CA GLN A 298 4.10 20.26 24.35
C GLN A 298 3.43 20.33 22.96
N LEU A 299 4.00 19.68 21.94
CA LEU A 299 3.49 19.65 20.58
C LEU A 299 2.63 18.43 20.30
N VAL A 300 3.00 17.29 20.86
CA VAL A 300 2.24 16.04 20.75
C VAL A 300 1.92 15.54 22.14
N PRO A 301 0.79 15.95 22.71
CA PRO A 301 0.40 15.53 24.06
C PRO A 301 0.13 14.03 24.09
N SER A 302 0.46 13.41 25.24
CA SER A 302 0.14 12.01 25.47
C SER A 302 -1.36 11.79 25.41
N ARG A 303 -1.79 10.83 24.61
CA ARG A 303 -3.21 10.52 24.40
C ARG A 303 -3.43 9.06 24.07
N VAL A 304 -4.67 8.63 24.25
CA VAL A 304 -5.12 7.30 23.84
C VAL A 304 -5.98 7.46 22.59
N ASN A 305 -5.63 6.72 21.54
CA ASN A 305 -6.40 6.61 20.30
C ASN A 305 -6.95 5.18 20.20
N THR A 306 -7.96 5.01 19.36
CA THR A 306 -8.46 3.70 19.00
C THR A 306 -7.77 3.25 17.72
N TYR A 307 -7.15 2.09 17.76
CA TYR A 307 -6.79 1.33 16.57
C TYR A 307 -7.98 0.50 16.14
N ALA A 308 -8.32 0.52 14.86
CA ALA A 308 -9.36 -0.33 14.28
C ALA A 308 -8.97 -0.75 12.86
N ASN A 309 -9.21 -2.01 12.54
CA ASN A 309 -9.06 -2.56 11.19
C ASN A 309 -10.22 -3.53 10.97
N ALA A 310 -10.90 -3.42 9.85
CA ALA A 310 -11.96 -4.35 9.46
C ALA A 310 -11.84 -4.67 7.98
N GLY A 311 -11.87 -5.95 7.64
CA GLY A 311 -11.75 -6.46 6.29
C GLY A 311 -12.89 -7.39 5.92
N LEU A 312 -13.34 -7.30 4.68
CA LEU A 312 -14.26 -8.24 4.05
C LEU A 312 -13.70 -8.64 2.69
N THR A 313 -13.49 -9.92 2.48
CA THR A 313 -12.95 -10.46 1.22
C THR A 313 -13.88 -11.52 0.66
N TYR A 314 -14.23 -11.37 -0.59
CA TYR A 314 -15.03 -12.34 -1.32
C TYR A 314 -14.31 -12.79 -2.58
N THR A 315 -13.96 -14.07 -2.65
CA THR A 315 -13.13 -14.67 -3.71
C THR A 315 -13.85 -15.81 -4.43
N ARG A 316 -13.85 -15.81 -5.74
CA ARG A 316 -14.26 -16.94 -6.60
C ARG A 316 -13.35 -17.03 -7.85
N GLN A 317 -13.56 -18.06 -8.69
CA GLN A 317 -12.73 -18.34 -9.86
C GLN A 317 -12.65 -17.20 -10.89
N ILE A 318 -13.73 -16.43 -11.06
CA ILE A 318 -13.83 -15.38 -12.10
C ILE A 318 -13.54 -13.97 -11.57
N GLY A 319 -13.24 -13.82 -10.28
CA GLY A 319 -12.91 -12.50 -9.75
C GLY A 319 -12.98 -12.39 -8.24
N ASN A 320 -12.63 -11.24 -7.71
CA ASN A 320 -12.44 -10.96 -6.29
C ASN A 320 -12.98 -9.59 -5.91
N PHE A 321 -13.51 -9.45 -4.69
CA PHE A 321 -13.93 -8.20 -4.08
C PHE A 321 -13.32 -8.09 -2.69
N GLY A 322 -12.79 -6.93 -2.32
CA GLY A 322 -12.32 -6.60 -0.99
C GLY A 322 -12.88 -5.25 -0.54
N LEU A 323 -13.21 -5.17 0.72
CA LEU A 323 -13.51 -3.93 1.43
C LEU A 323 -12.65 -3.90 2.68
N ARG A 324 -11.96 -2.78 2.93
CA ARG A 324 -11.14 -2.61 4.12
C ARG A 324 -11.33 -1.23 4.72
N TYR A 325 -11.46 -1.19 6.03
CA TYR A 325 -11.40 0.00 6.85
C TYR A 325 -10.19 -0.08 7.75
N THR A 326 -9.45 1.01 7.89
CA THR A 326 -8.32 1.13 8.83
C THR A 326 -8.36 2.46 9.55
N ARG A 327 -8.08 2.43 10.86
CA ARG A 327 -7.86 3.61 11.69
C ARG A 327 -6.63 3.39 12.55
N GLY A 328 -5.73 4.35 12.60
CA GLY A 328 -4.56 4.27 13.47
C GLY A 328 -3.61 5.45 13.31
N VAL A 329 -2.61 5.47 14.17
CA VAL A 329 -1.52 6.43 14.12
C VAL A 329 -0.51 5.99 13.05
N ASN A 330 -0.09 6.93 12.23
CA ASN A 330 0.91 6.72 11.17
C ASN A 330 1.94 7.86 11.13
N ASN A 331 2.94 7.75 10.27
CA ASN A 331 4.03 8.71 10.13
C ASN A 331 3.68 10.00 9.37
N GLY A 332 2.40 10.22 9.00
CA GLY A 332 1.94 11.44 8.34
C GLY A 332 2.32 11.61 6.87
N SER A 333 2.91 10.57 6.24
CA SER A 333 3.16 10.48 4.79
C SER A 333 3.99 11.60 4.17
N GLY A 334 4.83 12.26 4.96
CA GLY A 334 5.64 13.40 4.51
C GLY A 334 4.91 14.75 4.50
N ALA A 335 3.60 14.77 4.78
CA ALA A 335 2.81 15.99 4.91
C ALA A 335 2.61 16.43 6.37
N PHE A 336 2.54 15.47 7.28
CA PHE A 336 2.39 15.69 8.71
C PHE A 336 3.60 15.13 9.48
N ALA A 337 3.96 15.76 10.58
CA ALA A 337 4.91 15.21 11.54
C ALA A 337 4.20 14.20 12.46
N GLY A 338 3.62 13.16 11.87
CA GLY A 338 2.73 12.20 12.50
C GLY A 338 1.25 12.54 12.32
N ALA A 339 0.43 11.51 12.11
CA ALA A 339 -0.99 11.67 11.84
C ALA A 339 -1.82 10.52 12.41
N ILE A 340 -3.12 10.77 12.57
CA ILE A 340 -4.15 9.74 12.69
C ILE A 340 -4.85 9.67 11.34
N GLY A 341 -4.86 8.49 10.75
CA GLY A 341 -5.56 8.23 9.50
C GLY A 341 -6.77 7.32 9.71
N ASP A 342 -7.88 7.72 9.12
CA ASP A 342 -9.05 6.88 8.87
C ASP A 342 -9.14 6.62 7.38
N SER A 343 -9.17 5.39 6.95
CA SER A 343 -9.33 5.07 5.52
C SER A 343 -10.30 3.92 5.29
N ILE A 344 -11.04 4.02 4.21
CA ILE A 344 -11.86 2.95 3.68
C ILE A 344 -11.49 2.73 2.21
N SER A 345 -11.25 1.49 1.82
CA SER A 345 -10.91 1.14 0.44
C SER A 345 -11.70 -0.06 -0.02
N GLY A 346 -12.08 -0.03 -1.30
CA GLY A 346 -12.73 -1.12 -2.00
C GLY A 346 -11.92 -1.51 -3.22
N THR A 347 -11.71 -2.79 -3.41
CA THR A 347 -11.01 -3.35 -4.56
C THR A 347 -11.91 -4.32 -5.30
N PHE A 348 -11.73 -4.40 -6.61
CA PHE A 348 -12.57 -5.20 -7.48
C PHE A 348 -11.77 -5.70 -8.68
N THR A 349 -11.78 -7.01 -8.91
CA THR A 349 -11.16 -7.61 -10.09
C THR A 349 -12.08 -8.68 -10.65
N ARG A 350 -12.33 -8.69 -11.96
CA ARG A 350 -13.15 -9.69 -12.61
C ARG A 350 -12.70 -10.00 -14.03
N SER A 351 -12.62 -11.27 -14.36
CA SER A 351 -12.57 -11.73 -15.75
C SER A 351 -13.98 -11.68 -16.33
N LEU A 352 -14.20 -10.80 -17.31
CA LEU A 352 -15.48 -10.64 -18.01
C LEU A 352 -15.67 -11.73 -19.06
N SER A 353 -14.58 -12.12 -19.70
CA SER A 353 -14.51 -13.22 -20.65
C SER A 353 -13.10 -13.82 -20.65
N ARG A 354 -12.83 -14.75 -21.58
CA ARG A 354 -11.50 -15.33 -21.76
C ARG A 354 -10.41 -14.27 -22.03
N ASP A 355 -10.77 -13.20 -22.73
CA ASP A 355 -9.82 -12.18 -23.20
C ASP A 355 -9.99 -10.81 -22.56
N TRP A 356 -11.07 -10.59 -21.81
CA TRP A 356 -11.35 -9.34 -21.14
C TRP A 356 -11.31 -9.46 -19.62
N ALA A 357 -10.65 -8.53 -18.98
CA ALA A 357 -10.64 -8.39 -17.52
C ALA A 357 -10.83 -6.92 -17.14
N VAL A 358 -11.48 -6.69 -16.00
CA VAL A 358 -11.63 -5.40 -15.38
C VAL A 358 -11.07 -5.44 -13.97
N SER A 359 -10.37 -4.39 -13.59
CA SER A 359 -9.96 -4.13 -12.21
C SER A 359 -10.33 -2.72 -11.81
N SER A 360 -10.71 -2.52 -10.56
CA SER A 360 -10.95 -1.20 -10.01
C SER A 360 -10.56 -1.14 -8.53
N TRP A 361 -10.20 0.05 -8.10
CA TRP A 361 -9.90 0.36 -6.72
C TRP A 361 -10.46 1.76 -6.39
N VAL A 362 -11.07 1.89 -5.22
CA VAL A 362 -11.62 3.15 -4.71
C VAL A 362 -11.21 3.29 -3.26
N SER A 363 -10.77 4.45 -2.85
CA SER A 363 -10.49 4.75 -1.45
C SER A 363 -10.95 6.14 -1.04
N TYR A 364 -11.28 6.26 0.22
CA TYR A 364 -11.43 7.50 0.94
C TYR A 364 -10.51 7.47 2.15
N ALA A 365 -9.79 8.57 2.39
CA ALA A 365 -8.96 8.74 3.56
C ALA A 365 -9.24 10.10 4.21
N HIS A 366 -9.33 10.09 5.54
CA HIS A 366 -9.34 11.27 6.38
C HIS A 366 -8.12 11.23 7.29
N THR A 367 -7.23 12.19 7.15
CA THR A 367 -5.95 12.24 7.88
C THR A 367 -5.87 13.52 8.68
N THR A 368 -5.63 13.42 9.97
CA THR A 368 -5.46 14.56 10.90
C THR A 368 -4.07 14.55 11.52
N GLY A 369 -3.42 15.71 11.58
CA GLY A 369 -2.11 15.84 12.23
C GLY A 369 -2.15 15.51 13.72
N LEU A 370 -1.03 14.97 14.20
CA LEU A 370 -0.82 14.72 15.64
C LEU A 370 -0.36 15.96 16.41
N LEU A 371 0.25 16.93 15.72
CA LEU A 371 0.76 18.14 16.34
C LEU A 371 -0.37 19.05 16.77
N TYR A 372 -0.29 19.51 18.03
CA TYR A 372 -1.22 20.47 18.60
C TYR A 372 -0.54 21.84 18.72
N THR A 373 -1.16 22.88 18.20
CA THR A 373 -0.66 24.25 18.36
C THR A 373 -1.53 25.04 19.32
N THR A 374 -0.92 25.60 20.33
CA THR A 374 -1.59 26.45 21.33
C THR A 374 -1.57 27.94 20.97
N SER A 375 -0.85 28.32 19.90
CA SER A 375 -0.67 29.73 19.50
C SER A 375 -1.47 30.06 18.24
N GLN A 376 -2.22 31.15 18.29
CA GLN A 376 -2.95 31.71 17.14
C GLN A 376 -2.03 32.23 16.03
N THR A 377 -0.74 32.38 16.29
CA THR A 377 0.26 32.91 15.35
C THR A 377 1.08 31.84 14.64
N THR A 378 1.07 30.61 15.12
CA THR A 378 1.76 29.50 14.47
C THR A 378 0.76 28.72 13.62
N VAL A 379 1.03 28.60 12.32
CA VAL A 379 0.24 27.75 11.43
C VAL A 379 0.36 26.33 11.93
N GLY A 380 -0.71 25.82 12.53
CA GLY A 380 -0.72 24.49 13.16
C GLY A 380 -0.70 23.37 12.14
N ASN A 381 -0.07 22.27 12.51
CA ASN A 381 -0.19 21.00 11.81
C ASN A 381 -1.34 20.15 12.40
N ASP A 382 -2.37 20.82 12.92
CA ASP A 382 -3.65 20.26 13.39
C ASP A 382 -4.69 20.19 12.25
N GLY A 383 -4.25 20.50 11.01
CA GLY A 383 -5.06 20.44 9.83
C GLY A 383 -5.54 19.03 9.50
N ALA A 384 -6.59 18.95 8.73
CA ALA A 384 -7.13 17.72 8.21
C ALA A 384 -7.04 17.68 6.68
N ILE A 385 -6.75 16.51 6.15
CA ILE A 385 -6.78 16.22 4.72
C ILE A 385 -7.83 15.16 4.46
N ASN A 386 -8.70 15.42 3.50
CA ASN A 386 -9.66 14.47 2.98
C ASN A 386 -9.26 14.11 1.55
N THR A 387 -9.03 12.83 1.30
CA THR A 387 -8.63 12.33 -0.03
C THR A 387 -9.64 11.30 -0.51
N VAL A 388 -10.14 11.50 -1.72
CA VAL A 388 -10.91 10.50 -2.47
C VAL A 388 -10.10 10.10 -3.68
N TYR A 389 -9.95 8.82 -3.91
CA TYR A 389 -9.25 8.28 -5.06
C TYR A 389 -10.02 7.11 -5.65
N GLY A 390 -10.07 7.04 -6.97
CA GLY A 390 -10.65 5.91 -7.69
C GLY A 390 -9.89 5.64 -8.98
N THR A 391 -9.68 4.36 -9.28
CA THR A 391 -9.12 3.91 -10.55
C THR A 391 -9.91 2.73 -11.10
N MET A 392 -9.99 2.65 -12.41
CA MET A 392 -10.56 1.54 -13.14
C MET A 392 -9.70 1.25 -14.36
N GLN A 393 -9.47 -0.02 -14.61
CA GLN A 393 -8.73 -0.50 -15.77
C GLN A 393 -9.50 -1.61 -16.47
N LEU A 394 -9.63 -1.49 -17.77
CA LEU A 394 -10.16 -2.51 -18.66
C LEU A 394 -9.01 -3.04 -19.51
N ARG A 395 -8.77 -4.33 -19.45
CA ARG A 395 -7.72 -5.01 -20.18
C ARG A 395 -8.30 -5.99 -21.18
N ARG A 396 -7.70 -6.04 -22.38
CA ARG A 396 -7.98 -7.04 -23.41
C ARG A 396 -6.71 -7.77 -23.82
N ARG A 397 -6.76 -9.09 -23.83
CA ARG A 397 -5.72 -9.93 -24.38
C ARG A 397 -5.96 -10.10 -25.88
N PHE A 398 -5.02 -9.65 -26.71
CA PHE A 398 -5.08 -9.79 -28.17
C PHE A 398 -4.45 -11.12 -28.64
N THR A 399 -3.31 -11.47 -28.02
CA THR A 399 -2.61 -12.73 -28.28
C THR A 399 -2.23 -13.37 -26.94
N ARG A 400 -1.49 -14.49 -26.99
CA ARG A 400 -0.97 -15.12 -25.77
C ARG A 400 0.08 -14.27 -25.05
N THR A 401 0.70 -13.34 -25.76
CA THR A 401 1.82 -12.52 -25.26
C THR A 401 1.54 -11.03 -25.30
N ILE A 402 0.52 -10.57 -26.02
CA ILE A 402 0.20 -9.14 -26.16
C ILE A 402 -1.17 -8.86 -25.58
N SER A 403 -1.25 -7.84 -24.75
CA SER A 403 -2.50 -7.29 -24.22
C SER A 403 -2.50 -5.76 -24.33
N GLY A 404 -3.69 -5.19 -24.50
CA GLY A 404 -3.90 -3.76 -24.41
C GLY A 404 -4.80 -3.44 -23.23
N TYR A 405 -4.73 -2.20 -22.77
CA TYR A 405 -5.57 -1.73 -21.70
C TYR A 405 -5.99 -0.26 -21.89
N ALA A 406 -7.11 0.07 -21.30
CA ALA A 406 -7.55 1.43 -21.05
C ALA A 406 -7.76 1.62 -19.56
N SER A 407 -7.32 2.74 -19.01
CA SER A 407 -7.48 3.06 -17.59
C SER A 407 -8.05 4.46 -17.41
N TYR A 408 -8.77 4.63 -16.33
CA TYR A 408 -9.25 5.93 -15.86
C TYR A 408 -9.02 6.02 -14.36
N SER A 409 -8.44 7.11 -13.90
CA SER A 409 -8.37 7.43 -12.49
C SER A 409 -8.84 8.85 -12.22
N ALA A 410 -9.47 9.03 -11.08
CA ALA A 410 -9.88 10.32 -10.55
C ALA A 410 -9.43 10.44 -9.10
N GLN A 411 -8.95 11.60 -8.73
CA GLN A 411 -8.56 11.92 -7.37
C GLN A 411 -9.04 13.32 -7.00
N ASN A 412 -9.46 13.46 -5.75
CA ASN A 412 -9.78 14.75 -5.17
C ASN A 412 -9.20 14.83 -3.77
N GLN A 413 -8.49 15.90 -3.48
CA GLN A 413 -7.96 16.15 -2.15
C GLN A 413 -8.37 17.54 -1.68
N ASP A 414 -8.95 17.58 -0.50
CA ASP A 414 -9.34 18.78 0.19
C ASP A 414 -8.47 18.95 1.43
N VAL A 415 -7.81 20.10 1.51
CA VAL A 415 -6.86 20.42 2.57
C VAL A 415 -7.40 21.58 3.39
N ASN A 416 -7.52 21.40 4.69
CA ASN A 416 -7.88 22.50 5.58
C ASN A 416 -6.82 23.60 5.51
N SER A 417 -7.25 24.87 5.43
CA SER A 417 -6.41 26.07 5.32
C SER A 417 -5.37 26.25 6.45
N ARG A 418 -5.49 25.49 7.53
CA ARG A 418 -4.52 25.48 8.65
C ARG A 418 -3.30 24.60 8.40
N LEU A 419 -3.25 23.83 7.31
CA LEU A 419 -2.10 23.00 6.99
C LEU A 419 -1.03 23.84 6.27
N ALA A 420 0.14 23.97 6.87
CA ALA A 420 1.28 24.69 6.31
C ALA A 420 2.12 23.89 5.30
N ALA A 421 1.76 22.65 4.98
CA ALA A 421 2.53 21.83 4.06
C ALA A 421 2.47 22.37 2.63
N GLN A 422 3.59 22.92 2.15
CA GLN A 422 3.69 23.60 0.86
C GLN A 422 3.55 22.67 -0.35
N ASN A 423 3.68 21.35 -0.17
CA ASN A 423 3.76 20.35 -1.25
C ASN A 423 2.58 19.38 -1.30
N VAL A 424 1.45 19.74 -0.71
CA VAL A 424 0.25 18.88 -0.71
C VAL A 424 -0.62 19.23 -1.90
N PHE A 425 -0.96 18.25 -2.71
CA PHE A 425 -1.90 18.42 -3.82
C PHE A 425 -3.28 18.85 -3.28
N THR A 426 -3.94 19.74 -3.98
CA THR A 426 -5.32 20.17 -3.67
C THR A 426 -6.17 20.20 -4.92
N GLY A 427 -7.45 19.82 -4.78
CA GLY A 427 -8.41 19.87 -5.87
C GLY A 427 -8.68 18.52 -6.52
N LEU A 428 -9.31 18.60 -7.70
CA LEU A 428 -9.74 17.45 -8.49
C LEU A 428 -8.82 17.26 -9.69
N SER A 429 -8.32 16.03 -9.90
CA SER A 429 -7.66 15.69 -11.15
C SER A 429 -8.13 14.36 -11.72
N HIS A 430 -7.98 14.22 -13.02
CA HIS A 430 -8.34 13.04 -13.78
C HIS A 430 -7.14 12.56 -14.58
N THR A 431 -6.99 11.24 -14.73
CA THR A 431 -6.01 10.65 -15.62
C THR A 431 -6.68 9.59 -16.48
N ILE A 432 -6.49 9.67 -17.79
CA ILE A 432 -6.91 8.68 -18.77
C ILE A 432 -5.66 8.04 -19.34
N GLY A 433 -5.58 6.73 -19.34
CA GLY A 433 -4.43 5.98 -19.82
C GLY A 433 -4.81 4.94 -20.87
N PHE A 434 -3.97 4.80 -21.88
CA PHE A 434 -4.03 3.72 -22.87
C PHE A 434 -2.65 3.11 -23.03
N GLY A 435 -2.57 1.79 -23.12
CA GLY A 435 -1.28 1.17 -23.27
C GLY A 435 -1.35 -0.24 -23.85
N VAL A 436 -0.18 -0.71 -24.24
CA VAL A 436 0.06 -2.07 -24.73
C VAL A 436 1.16 -2.69 -23.88
N SER A 437 0.97 -3.94 -23.51
CA SER A 437 1.93 -4.74 -22.77
C SER A 437 2.27 -6.01 -23.55
N TRP A 438 3.54 -6.31 -23.63
CA TRP A 438 4.08 -7.57 -24.13
C TRP A 438 4.66 -8.37 -22.97
N ALA A 439 4.12 -9.55 -22.74
CA ALA A 439 4.56 -10.50 -21.73
C ALA A 439 4.72 -11.87 -22.36
N PRO A 440 5.93 -12.34 -22.66
CA PRO A 440 6.17 -13.67 -23.18
C PRO A 440 5.83 -14.74 -22.14
N LYS A 441 5.88 -16.00 -22.56
CA LYS A 441 5.72 -17.11 -21.63
C LYS A 441 6.84 -17.08 -20.61
N SER A 442 6.50 -17.40 -19.37
CA SER A 442 7.48 -17.58 -18.30
C SER A 442 8.51 -18.66 -18.67
N THR A 443 9.75 -18.41 -18.31
CA THR A 443 10.87 -19.33 -18.53
C THR A 443 11.21 -20.02 -17.20
N ARG A 444 11.22 -21.34 -17.18
CA ARG A 444 11.71 -22.09 -16.02
C ARG A 444 13.23 -22.12 -16.08
N LEU A 445 13.88 -21.65 -15.03
CA LEU A 445 15.32 -21.76 -14.86
C LEU A 445 15.60 -23.15 -14.27
N GLY A 446 16.45 -23.94 -14.90
CA GLY A 446 16.74 -25.33 -14.53
C GLY A 446 16.49 -26.33 -15.66
N ASP A 447 15.88 -25.91 -16.74
CA ASP A 447 15.67 -26.70 -17.96
C ASP A 447 16.84 -26.53 -18.98
N PHE A 448 18.01 -26.04 -18.53
CA PHE A 448 19.21 -25.86 -19.36
C PHE A 448 20.25 -26.91 -19.05
#